data_c78f2e529b097c07bf69e5f071e9d8c2
#
_entry.id   c78f2e529b097c07bf69e5f071e9d8c2
#
_cell.length_a   1.000
_cell.length_b   1.000
_cell.length_c   1.000
_cell.angle_alpha   90.00
_cell.angle_beta   90.00
_cell.angle_gamma   90.00
#
_symmetry.space_group_name_H-M   'P 1'
#
loop_
_entity.id
_entity.type
_entity.pdbx_description
1 polymer ?
#
loop_
_entity_poly.entity_id
_entity_poly.type
_entity_poly.pdbx_seq_one_letter_code
_entity_poly.pdbx_strand_id
1 'polypeptide(L)'
;MSQQRIGTQCLHAGYTPGNGEPRNIPIVQSTTFRYATGEQMGALFDLEESGYFYTRLQNPTNDHVAAKICALEGGTAAMLTSSGQAASFYAIFNIVSCGEHVVCSSSIYGGTYNLFAVTMKRMGIDFTFVDPDCTEAELEAAFRPETRAVFGETIANPALTVLDFEKFARAAHAHGVPLIVDNTFATPVNCRPFEWGADIVTHSTTKYMDGHANAVGGAIVDSGRFDWTAHADKFPGLTTPDDSYHGSDLHRALRPGGGLHHQGHRPAHAGLRRHPRPHERLPAQRWAGDPAPAHGQAL
;
A
#
# COMPACT_ATOMS: atom_id res chain seq x y z
N MET A 1 20.77 3.83 16.60
CA MET A 1 20.07 5.10 16.91
C MET A 1 18.94 4.79 17.87
N SER A 2 18.74 5.54 18.96
CA SER A 2 17.59 5.31 19.85
C SER A 2 16.30 5.55 19.06
N GLN A 3 15.38 4.60 19.15
CA GLN A 3 14.10 4.72 18.49
C GLN A 3 13.37 5.96 19.03
N GLN A 4 13.07 6.90 18.14
CA GLN A 4 12.35 8.12 18.52
C GLN A 4 10.95 7.76 19.01
N ARG A 5 10.44 8.50 20.01
CA ARG A 5 9.06 8.36 20.47
C ARG A 5 8.07 8.74 19.36
N ILE A 6 6.89 8.14 19.35
CA ILE A 6 5.87 8.34 18.33
C ILE A 6 5.56 9.82 18.07
N GLY A 7 5.43 10.65 19.11
CA GLY A 7 5.20 12.08 18.94
C GLY A 7 6.33 12.81 18.22
N THR A 8 7.60 12.39 18.43
CA THR A 8 8.75 12.92 17.67
C THR A 8 8.71 12.45 16.22
N GLN A 9 8.33 11.19 15.98
CA GLN A 9 8.18 10.66 14.62
C GLN A 9 7.07 11.39 13.85
N CYS A 10 5.94 11.70 14.48
CA CYS A 10 4.86 12.48 13.86
C CYS A 10 5.37 13.82 13.31
N LEU A 11 6.33 14.46 14.00
CA LEU A 11 6.88 15.75 13.58
C LEU A 11 8.02 15.58 12.55
N HIS A 12 8.93 14.63 12.77
CA HIS A 12 10.25 14.63 12.11
C HIS A 12 10.51 13.45 11.17
N ALA A 13 9.69 12.40 11.18
CA ALA A 13 9.89 11.28 10.28
C ALA A 13 9.61 11.66 8.81
N GLY A 14 10.26 10.93 7.89
CA GLY A 14 10.01 11.02 6.45
C GLY A 14 10.73 12.15 5.72
N TYR A 15 11.26 13.17 6.42
CA TYR A 15 12.01 14.25 5.80
C TYR A 15 13.14 14.71 6.70
N THR A 16 14.34 14.82 6.14
CA THR A 16 15.51 15.40 6.81
C THR A 16 16.04 16.53 5.94
N PRO A 17 15.82 17.79 6.35
CA PRO A 17 16.29 18.93 5.56
C PRO A 17 17.82 19.03 5.59
N GLY A 18 18.39 19.39 4.45
CA GLY A 18 19.80 19.75 4.32
C GLY A 18 20.09 21.17 4.84
N ASN A 19 21.35 21.59 4.71
CA ASN A 19 21.75 22.94 5.12
C ASN A 19 21.07 24.01 4.24
N GLY A 20 20.33 24.93 4.86
CA GLY A 20 19.58 25.97 4.16
C GLY A 20 18.24 25.55 3.56
N GLU A 21 17.84 24.28 3.73
CA GLU A 21 16.54 23.80 3.28
C GLU A 21 15.42 24.09 4.30
N PRO A 22 14.16 24.16 3.85
CA PRO A 22 13.01 24.34 4.73
C PRO A 22 12.89 23.19 5.74
N ARG A 23 12.51 23.50 6.97
CA ARG A 23 12.23 22.46 7.98
C ARG A 23 10.94 21.69 7.70
N ASN A 24 9.99 22.33 7.04
CA ASN A 24 8.75 21.70 6.60
C ASN A 24 8.94 21.05 5.22
N ILE A 25 8.20 19.98 4.94
CA ILE A 25 8.21 19.31 3.64
C ILE A 25 7.79 20.32 2.57
N PRO A 26 8.64 20.60 1.56
CA PRO A 26 8.26 21.49 0.47
C PRO A 26 7.12 20.93 -0.38
N ILE A 27 6.21 21.78 -0.82
CA ILE A 27 5.18 21.40 -1.79
C ILE A 27 5.75 21.56 -3.20
N VAL A 28 6.00 20.45 -3.86
CA VAL A 28 6.50 20.40 -5.25
C VAL A 28 5.33 20.24 -6.20
N GLN A 29 4.85 21.37 -6.72
CA GLN A 29 3.72 21.45 -7.64
C GLN A 29 4.22 21.45 -9.09
N SER A 30 4.65 20.28 -9.57
CA SER A 30 5.12 20.11 -10.95
C SER A 30 4.65 18.78 -11.50
N THR A 31 4.32 18.72 -12.78
CA THR A 31 3.96 17.49 -13.49
C THR A 31 5.19 16.74 -13.98
N THR A 32 6.22 17.47 -14.37
CA THR A 32 7.46 16.96 -14.97
C THR A 32 8.68 17.57 -14.30
N PHE A 33 9.83 16.94 -14.48
CA PHE A 33 11.09 17.36 -13.91
C PHE A 33 12.15 17.51 -15.01
N ARG A 34 13.15 18.33 -14.76
CA ARG A 34 14.25 18.57 -15.71
C ARG A 34 15.31 17.48 -15.56
N TYR A 35 15.86 17.05 -16.68
CA TYR A 35 17.03 16.18 -16.77
C TYR A 35 18.24 16.95 -17.27
N ALA A 36 19.44 16.47 -16.94
CA ALA A 36 20.66 17.04 -17.45
C ALA A 36 20.91 16.64 -18.92
N THR A 37 20.65 15.36 -19.25
CA THR A 37 20.88 14.78 -20.58
C THR A 37 19.77 13.81 -20.97
N GLY A 38 19.69 13.45 -22.26
CA GLY A 38 18.77 12.43 -22.76
C GLY A 38 19.10 11.02 -22.23
N GLU A 39 20.39 10.74 -22.03
CA GLU A 39 20.87 9.46 -21.48
C GLU A 39 20.38 9.27 -20.03
N GLN A 40 20.45 10.32 -19.20
CA GLN A 40 19.90 10.30 -17.85
C GLN A 40 18.39 10.03 -17.85
N MET A 41 17.65 10.63 -18.77
CA MET A 41 16.23 10.37 -18.92
C MET A 41 15.98 8.90 -19.29
N GLY A 42 16.76 8.33 -20.22
CA GLY A 42 16.69 6.91 -20.55
C GLY A 42 16.91 6.00 -19.34
N ALA A 43 17.99 6.22 -18.60
CA ALA A 43 18.34 5.46 -17.41
C ALA A 43 17.24 5.50 -16.32
N LEU A 44 16.53 6.62 -16.15
CA LEU A 44 15.37 6.73 -15.27
C LEU A 44 14.18 5.90 -15.76
N PHE A 45 13.93 5.87 -17.08
CA PHE A 45 12.86 5.06 -17.66
C PHE A 45 13.16 3.56 -17.61
N ASP A 46 14.42 3.20 -17.79
CA ASP A 46 14.89 1.80 -17.72
C ASP A 46 15.09 1.31 -16.27
N LEU A 47 14.81 2.17 -15.28
CA LEU A 47 14.97 1.92 -13.85
C LEU A 47 16.43 1.64 -13.42
N GLU A 48 17.39 2.07 -14.22
CA GLU A 48 18.82 1.97 -13.92
C GLU A 48 19.27 3.05 -12.93
N GLU A 49 18.57 4.19 -12.91
CA GLU A 49 18.79 5.28 -11.96
C GLU A 49 17.50 5.62 -11.19
N SER A 50 17.68 6.22 -10.00
CA SER A 50 16.58 6.75 -9.20
C SER A 50 16.44 8.25 -9.40
N GLY A 51 15.21 8.74 -9.57
CA GLY A 51 14.96 10.17 -9.71
C GLY A 51 13.52 10.48 -10.09
N TYR A 52 13.19 11.76 -10.05
CA TYR A 52 11.86 12.24 -10.42
C TYR A 52 11.82 12.61 -11.90
N PHE A 53 10.84 12.12 -12.63
CA PHE A 53 10.62 12.52 -14.02
C PHE A 53 9.16 12.86 -14.33
N TYR A 54 8.19 12.24 -13.63
CA TYR A 54 6.78 12.53 -13.81
C TYR A 54 5.98 12.28 -12.53
N THR A 55 5.22 13.28 -12.07
CA THR A 55 4.51 13.27 -10.77
C THR A 55 3.52 12.12 -10.60
N ARG A 56 2.92 11.60 -11.69
CA ARG A 56 2.05 10.42 -11.60
C ARG A 56 2.79 9.19 -11.06
N LEU A 57 4.10 9.11 -11.25
CA LEU A 57 4.93 8.00 -10.79
C LEU A 57 5.59 8.32 -9.45
N GLN A 58 6.22 9.49 -9.35
CA GLN A 58 6.93 9.93 -8.15
C GLN A 58 6.91 11.45 -8.03
N ASN A 59 6.79 11.94 -6.80
CA ASN A 59 6.87 13.37 -6.49
C ASN A 59 7.51 13.53 -5.12
N PRO A 60 8.47 14.46 -4.93
CA PRO A 60 9.15 14.64 -3.64
C PRO A 60 8.22 14.83 -2.45
N THR A 61 7.16 15.63 -2.60
CA THR A 61 6.17 15.84 -1.52
C THR A 61 5.48 14.53 -1.14
N ASN A 62 4.99 13.78 -2.13
CA ASN A 62 4.30 12.52 -1.90
C ASN A 62 5.22 11.48 -1.27
N ASP A 63 6.48 11.41 -1.72
CA ASP A 63 7.45 10.46 -1.21
C ASP A 63 7.83 10.76 0.25
N HIS A 64 7.97 12.03 0.61
CA HIS A 64 8.24 12.41 2.01
C HIS A 64 7.04 12.10 2.94
N VAL A 65 5.82 12.34 2.48
CA VAL A 65 4.61 12.00 3.26
C VAL A 65 4.46 10.48 3.37
N ALA A 66 4.65 9.75 2.28
CA ALA A 66 4.64 8.28 2.29
C ALA A 66 5.71 7.72 3.25
N ALA A 67 6.93 8.26 3.22
CA ALA A 67 8.01 7.88 4.13
C ALA A 67 7.67 8.16 5.60
N LYS A 68 6.97 9.26 5.88
CA LYS A 68 6.47 9.57 7.24
C LYS A 68 5.46 8.53 7.71
N ILE A 69 4.45 8.22 6.90
CA ILE A 69 3.42 7.22 7.24
C ILE A 69 4.07 5.85 7.42
N CYS A 70 5.00 5.48 6.53
CA CYS A 70 5.78 4.25 6.62
C CYS A 70 6.52 4.13 7.95
N ALA A 71 7.22 5.18 8.35
CA ALA A 71 7.96 5.21 9.61
C ALA A 71 7.04 5.11 10.84
N LEU A 72 5.87 5.75 10.79
CA LEU A 72 4.87 5.71 11.85
C LEU A 72 4.28 4.30 12.03
N GLU A 73 3.96 3.61 10.94
CA GLU A 73 3.47 2.23 10.97
C GLU A 73 4.59 1.21 11.30
N GLY A 74 5.85 1.59 11.12
CA GLY A 74 6.98 0.66 11.25
C GLY A 74 7.12 -0.28 10.05
N GLY A 75 6.65 0.18 8.88
CA GLY A 75 6.76 -0.54 7.62
C GLY A 75 8.12 -0.38 6.94
N THR A 76 8.26 -1.04 5.81
CA THR A 76 9.44 -0.94 4.93
C THR A 76 9.17 0.02 3.78
N ALA A 77 7.91 0.11 3.34
CA ALA A 77 7.48 0.90 2.20
C ALA A 77 6.11 1.50 2.37
N ALA A 78 5.89 2.65 1.74
CA ALA A 78 4.55 3.21 1.59
C ALA A 78 4.37 3.93 0.25
N MET A 79 3.12 4.03 -0.17
CA MET A 79 2.70 4.87 -1.30
C MET A 79 1.41 5.61 -0.96
N LEU A 80 1.25 6.81 -1.52
CA LEU A 80 0.00 7.55 -1.40
C LEU A 80 -0.95 7.21 -2.54
N THR A 81 -2.24 7.29 -2.25
CA THR A 81 -3.34 7.10 -3.21
C THR A 81 -4.32 8.27 -3.14
N SER A 82 -5.19 8.39 -4.13
CA SER A 82 -6.18 9.48 -4.20
C SER A 82 -7.26 9.42 -3.11
N SER A 83 -7.44 8.27 -2.46
CA SER A 83 -8.44 8.07 -1.40
C SER A 83 -8.18 6.77 -0.65
N GLY A 84 -8.79 6.58 0.51
CA GLY A 84 -8.78 5.30 1.23
C GLY A 84 -9.40 4.16 0.42
N GLN A 85 -10.45 4.44 -0.38
CA GLN A 85 -11.02 3.46 -1.30
C GLN A 85 -10.02 3.01 -2.37
N ALA A 86 -9.25 3.94 -2.91
CA ALA A 86 -8.19 3.62 -3.85
C ALA A 86 -7.08 2.80 -3.17
N ALA A 87 -6.77 3.08 -1.90
CA ALA A 87 -5.80 2.29 -1.14
C ALA A 87 -6.27 0.84 -0.98
N SER A 88 -7.51 0.60 -0.52
CA SER A 88 -8.07 -0.74 -0.38
C SER A 88 -8.18 -1.46 -1.73
N PHE A 89 -8.60 -0.74 -2.79
CA PHE A 89 -8.66 -1.29 -4.14
C PHE A 89 -7.29 -1.75 -4.64
N TYR A 90 -6.28 -0.88 -4.57
CA TYR A 90 -4.95 -1.21 -5.08
C TYR A 90 -4.22 -2.25 -4.24
N ALA A 91 -4.41 -2.27 -2.92
CA ALA A 91 -3.83 -3.29 -2.06
C ALA A 91 -4.30 -4.71 -2.45
N ILE A 92 -5.58 -4.86 -2.80
CA ILE A 92 -6.15 -6.13 -3.28
C ILE A 92 -5.76 -6.36 -4.75
N PHE A 93 -6.06 -5.42 -5.64
CA PHE A 93 -5.93 -5.61 -7.09
C PHE A 93 -4.49 -5.84 -7.57
N ASN A 94 -3.51 -5.44 -6.76
CA ASN A 94 -2.09 -5.68 -7.05
C ASN A 94 -1.69 -7.16 -6.94
N ILE A 95 -2.39 -7.92 -6.09
CA ILE A 95 -2.02 -9.31 -5.75
C ILE A 95 -3.14 -10.32 -6.05
N VAL A 96 -4.34 -9.84 -6.37
CA VAL A 96 -5.51 -10.69 -6.66
C VAL A 96 -5.99 -10.42 -8.08
N SER A 97 -6.14 -11.47 -8.87
CA SER A 97 -6.55 -11.43 -10.27
C SER A 97 -7.99 -11.95 -10.46
N CYS A 98 -8.53 -11.81 -11.68
CA CYS A 98 -9.81 -12.41 -12.06
C CYS A 98 -9.78 -13.94 -11.85
N GLY A 99 -10.84 -14.47 -11.24
CA GLY A 99 -10.96 -15.90 -10.86
C GLY A 99 -10.40 -16.20 -9.48
N GLU A 100 -9.79 -15.23 -8.81
CA GLU A 100 -9.21 -15.41 -7.48
C GLU A 100 -10.13 -14.89 -6.36
N HIS A 101 -9.73 -15.13 -5.12
CA HIS A 101 -10.59 -15.00 -3.95
C HIS A 101 -9.90 -14.29 -2.79
N VAL A 102 -10.70 -13.59 -1.98
CA VAL A 102 -10.27 -12.91 -0.74
C VAL A 102 -11.20 -13.29 0.41
N VAL A 103 -10.66 -13.64 1.55
CA VAL A 103 -11.40 -13.73 2.81
C VAL A 103 -11.44 -12.36 3.46
N CYS A 104 -12.61 -11.89 3.87
CA CYS A 104 -12.79 -10.55 4.38
C CYS A 104 -13.63 -10.55 5.66
N SER A 105 -13.23 -9.77 6.67
CA SER A 105 -14.14 -9.50 7.79
C SER A 105 -15.42 -8.83 7.29
N SER A 106 -16.56 -9.25 7.79
CA SER A 106 -17.86 -8.64 7.46
C SER A 106 -18.04 -7.27 8.12
N SER A 107 -17.33 -7.02 9.22
CA SER A 107 -17.31 -5.76 9.93
C SER A 107 -16.22 -4.85 9.37
N ILE A 108 -16.53 -4.15 8.29
CA ILE A 108 -15.68 -3.16 7.63
C ILE A 108 -16.49 -1.96 7.19
N TYR A 109 -15.83 -0.87 6.81
CA TYR A 109 -16.49 0.31 6.28
C TYR A 109 -17.42 -0.04 5.11
N GLY A 110 -18.66 0.49 5.14
CA GLY A 110 -19.68 0.14 4.15
C GLY A 110 -19.30 0.44 2.70
N GLY A 111 -18.48 1.46 2.46
CA GLY A 111 -17.91 1.75 1.15
C GLY A 111 -16.96 0.66 0.67
N THR A 112 -16.11 0.14 1.55
CA THR A 112 -15.19 -0.96 1.26
C THR A 112 -15.97 -2.27 1.05
N TYR A 113 -17.00 -2.51 1.87
CA TYR A 113 -17.88 -3.66 1.66
C TYR A 113 -18.53 -3.63 0.27
N ASN A 114 -19.08 -2.48 -0.14
CA ASN A 114 -19.67 -2.32 -1.47
C ASN A 114 -18.63 -2.45 -2.61
N LEU A 115 -17.42 -1.91 -2.40
CA LEU A 115 -16.31 -2.09 -3.34
C LEU A 115 -16.04 -3.57 -3.59
N PHE A 116 -15.94 -4.36 -2.53
CA PHE A 116 -15.59 -5.78 -2.59
C PHE A 116 -16.77 -6.63 -3.07
N ALA A 117 -17.93 -6.52 -2.43
CA ALA A 117 -19.08 -7.35 -2.71
C ALA A 117 -19.72 -7.10 -4.07
N VAL A 118 -19.57 -5.89 -4.64
CA VAL A 118 -20.24 -5.50 -5.88
C VAL A 118 -19.25 -5.15 -6.98
N THR A 119 -18.34 -4.20 -6.73
CA THR A 119 -17.50 -3.66 -7.80
C THR A 119 -16.42 -4.65 -8.22
N MET A 120 -15.63 -5.16 -7.28
CA MET A 120 -14.55 -6.11 -7.59
C MET A 120 -15.09 -7.48 -7.99
N LYS A 121 -16.28 -7.86 -7.51
CA LYS A 121 -16.97 -9.06 -8.02
C LYS A 121 -17.27 -8.97 -9.51
N ARG A 122 -17.61 -7.80 -10.04
CA ARG A 122 -17.77 -7.59 -11.48
C ARG A 122 -16.47 -7.70 -12.27
N MET A 123 -15.33 -7.57 -11.58
CA MET A 123 -13.99 -7.78 -12.14
C MET A 123 -13.55 -9.25 -12.04
N GLY A 124 -14.43 -10.12 -11.54
CA GLY A 124 -14.16 -11.55 -11.38
C GLY A 124 -13.37 -11.91 -10.13
N ILE A 125 -13.28 -11.02 -9.15
CA ILE A 125 -12.65 -11.31 -7.85
C ILE A 125 -13.75 -11.65 -6.85
N ASP A 126 -13.68 -12.85 -6.27
CA ASP A 126 -14.65 -13.31 -5.28
C ASP A 126 -14.24 -12.97 -3.85
N PHE A 127 -15.25 -12.74 -3.00
CA PHE A 127 -15.05 -12.46 -1.57
C PHE A 127 -15.93 -13.36 -0.71
N THR A 128 -15.34 -13.95 0.33
CA THR A 128 -16.08 -14.57 1.43
C THR A 128 -16.00 -13.68 2.65
N PHE A 129 -17.14 -13.20 3.12
CA PHE A 129 -17.24 -12.38 4.32
C PHE A 129 -17.47 -13.27 5.53
N VAL A 130 -16.64 -13.10 6.57
CA VAL A 130 -16.72 -13.83 7.84
C VAL A 130 -16.98 -12.87 8.99
N ASP A 131 -17.70 -13.31 10.00
CA ASP A 131 -17.86 -12.53 11.21
C ASP A 131 -16.48 -12.35 11.89
N PRO A 132 -16.07 -11.14 12.34
CA PRO A 132 -14.81 -10.98 13.06
C PRO A 132 -14.71 -11.83 14.33
N ASP A 133 -15.86 -12.14 14.94
CA ASP A 133 -15.95 -13.01 16.12
C ASP A 133 -16.11 -14.50 15.78
N CYS A 134 -16.03 -14.88 14.49
CA CYS A 134 -16.12 -16.28 14.06
C CYS A 134 -15.07 -17.16 14.76
N THR A 135 -15.39 -18.42 14.90
CA THR A 135 -14.45 -19.43 15.40
C THR A 135 -13.30 -19.66 14.41
N GLU A 136 -12.19 -20.22 14.87
CA GLU A 136 -11.08 -20.60 13.97
C GLU A 136 -11.56 -21.58 12.88
N ALA A 137 -12.44 -22.50 13.18
CA ALA A 137 -12.97 -23.46 12.23
C ALA A 137 -13.84 -22.79 11.13
N GLU A 138 -14.64 -21.80 11.49
CA GLU A 138 -15.43 -21.02 10.52
C GLU A 138 -14.53 -20.14 9.65
N LEU A 139 -13.49 -19.53 10.22
CA LEU A 139 -12.52 -18.77 9.47
C LEU A 139 -11.75 -19.66 8.49
N GLU A 140 -11.30 -20.84 8.94
CA GLU A 140 -10.61 -21.83 8.11
C GLU A 140 -11.49 -22.33 6.96
N ALA A 141 -12.77 -22.56 7.19
CA ALA A 141 -13.74 -22.99 6.17
C ALA A 141 -14.00 -21.93 5.08
N ALA A 142 -13.62 -20.67 5.31
CA ALA A 142 -13.76 -19.61 4.33
C ALA A 142 -12.64 -19.60 3.25
N PHE A 143 -11.53 -20.29 3.50
CA PHE A 143 -10.42 -20.34 2.56
C PHE A 143 -10.69 -21.30 1.39
N ARG A 144 -10.16 -20.95 0.22
CA ARG A 144 -10.23 -21.71 -1.03
C ARG A 144 -8.83 -21.80 -1.63
N PRO A 145 -8.58 -22.72 -2.56
CA PRO A 145 -7.30 -22.77 -3.29
C PRO A 145 -6.95 -21.45 -3.99
N GLU A 146 -7.99 -20.74 -4.45
CA GLU A 146 -7.89 -19.44 -5.15
C GLU A 146 -7.70 -18.25 -4.18
N THR A 147 -7.74 -18.45 -2.86
CA THR A 147 -7.55 -17.37 -1.90
C THR A 147 -6.14 -16.78 -2.01
N ARG A 148 -6.08 -15.44 -2.09
CA ARG A 148 -4.84 -14.67 -2.26
C ARG A 148 -4.61 -13.64 -1.16
N ALA A 149 -5.62 -13.27 -0.40
CA ALA A 149 -5.48 -12.33 0.70
C ALA A 149 -6.56 -12.53 1.76
N VAL A 150 -6.28 -12.02 2.94
CA VAL A 150 -7.26 -11.79 4.00
C VAL A 150 -7.34 -10.28 4.23
N PHE A 151 -8.55 -9.73 4.44
CA PHE A 151 -8.76 -8.30 4.68
C PHE A 151 -9.61 -8.07 5.93
N GLY A 152 -9.24 -7.05 6.72
CA GLY A 152 -10.02 -6.59 7.86
C GLY A 152 -9.77 -5.12 8.20
N GLU A 153 -10.50 -4.59 9.15
CA GLU A 153 -10.29 -3.26 9.74
C GLU A 153 -9.86 -3.39 11.20
N THR A 154 -8.89 -2.58 11.62
CA THR A 154 -8.44 -2.53 13.03
C THR A 154 -9.61 -2.27 13.98
N ILE A 155 -10.40 -1.26 13.68
CA ILE A 155 -11.63 -0.89 14.38
C ILE A 155 -12.68 -0.62 13.30
N ALA A 156 -13.69 -1.47 13.25
CA ALA A 156 -14.70 -1.44 12.20
C ALA A 156 -15.61 -0.21 12.28
N ASN A 157 -15.93 0.37 11.13
CA ASN A 157 -16.91 1.45 11.01
C ASN A 157 -18.22 0.91 10.36
N PRO A 158 -19.39 1.00 11.02
CA PRO A 158 -19.67 1.70 12.29
C PRO A 158 -19.69 0.81 13.54
N ALA A 159 -19.44 -0.50 13.41
CA ALA A 159 -19.68 -1.47 14.48
C ALA A 159 -18.73 -1.30 15.70
N LEU A 160 -17.59 -0.64 15.53
CA LEU A 160 -16.51 -0.48 16.52
C LEU A 160 -15.93 -1.81 17.02
N THR A 161 -16.17 -2.89 16.30
CA THR A 161 -15.57 -4.19 16.56
C THR A 161 -14.06 -4.12 16.29
N VAL A 162 -13.26 -4.64 17.19
CA VAL A 162 -11.80 -4.73 17.06
C VAL A 162 -11.44 -6.08 16.44
N LEU A 163 -10.60 -6.07 15.42
CA LEU A 163 -10.14 -7.29 14.74
C LEU A 163 -9.21 -8.08 15.67
N ASP A 164 -9.44 -9.39 15.77
CA ASP A 164 -8.47 -10.31 16.35
C ASP A 164 -7.34 -10.58 15.35
N PHE A 165 -6.31 -9.73 15.40
CA PHE A 165 -5.17 -9.79 14.46
C PHE A 165 -4.48 -11.16 14.49
N GLU A 166 -4.23 -11.72 15.67
CA GLU A 166 -3.48 -12.96 15.79
C GLU A 166 -4.22 -14.14 15.17
N LYS A 167 -5.54 -14.19 15.34
CA LYS A 167 -6.40 -15.20 14.71
C LYS A 167 -6.36 -15.07 13.19
N PHE A 168 -6.60 -13.88 12.66
CA PHE A 168 -6.65 -13.64 11.22
C PHE A 168 -5.28 -13.78 10.55
N ALA A 169 -4.20 -13.28 11.18
CA ALA A 169 -2.83 -13.43 10.68
C ALA A 169 -2.40 -14.90 10.63
N ARG A 170 -2.65 -15.65 11.72
CA ARG A 170 -2.31 -17.08 11.78
C ARG A 170 -3.03 -17.86 10.67
N ALA A 171 -4.32 -17.62 10.45
CA ALA A 171 -5.07 -18.26 9.38
C ALA A 171 -4.54 -17.87 8.01
N ALA A 172 -4.32 -16.58 7.75
CA ALA A 172 -3.76 -16.08 6.49
C ALA A 172 -2.41 -16.74 6.17
N HIS A 173 -1.49 -16.69 7.11
CA HIS A 173 -0.14 -17.24 6.94
C HIS A 173 -0.12 -18.77 6.80
N ALA A 174 -1.01 -19.49 7.49
CA ALA A 174 -1.16 -20.93 7.30
C ALA A 174 -1.56 -21.30 5.87
N HIS A 175 -2.31 -20.44 5.21
CA HIS A 175 -2.67 -20.55 3.79
C HIS A 175 -1.68 -19.86 2.83
N GLY A 176 -0.57 -19.32 3.33
CA GLY A 176 0.45 -18.66 2.50
C GLY A 176 -0.09 -17.43 1.77
N VAL A 177 -0.93 -16.63 2.42
CA VAL A 177 -1.49 -15.38 1.90
C VAL A 177 -1.32 -14.24 2.91
N PRO A 178 -1.18 -12.98 2.47
CA PRO A 178 -1.00 -11.84 3.36
C PRO A 178 -2.30 -11.45 4.07
N LEU A 179 -2.16 -10.90 5.28
CA LEU A 179 -3.20 -10.16 5.99
C LEU A 179 -3.07 -8.66 5.65
N ILE A 180 -4.12 -8.10 5.08
CA ILE A 180 -4.27 -6.66 4.77
C ILE A 180 -5.22 -6.05 5.79
N VAL A 181 -4.82 -4.93 6.41
CA VAL A 181 -5.61 -4.28 7.45
C VAL A 181 -5.81 -2.80 7.16
N ASP A 182 -7.05 -2.36 7.15
CA ASP A 182 -7.37 -0.92 7.16
C ASP A 182 -7.23 -0.38 8.58
N ASN A 183 -6.20 0.45 8.80
CA ASN A 183 -5.88 1.04 10.11
C ASN A 183 -6.33 2.50 10.23
N THR A 184 -7.32 2.90 9.46
CA THR A 184 -7.78 4.30 9.39
C THR A 184 -8.21 4.85 10.75
N PHE A 185 -9.02 4.10 11.52
CA PHE A 185 -9.56 4.61 12.79
C PHE A 185 -8.54 4.64 13.91
N ALA A 186 -7.75 3.57 14.06
CA ALA A 186 -6.75 3.52 15.12
C ALA A 186 -5.57 4.45 14.83
N THR A 187 -5.16 4.59 13.58
CA THR A 187 -3.91 5.22 13.15
C THR A 187 -2.67 4.56 13.77
N PRO A 188 -1.47 4.78 13.24
CA PRO A 188 -0.25 4.20 13.83
C PRO A 188 0.08 4.73 15.23
N VAL A 189 -0.64 5.76 15.68
CA VAL A 189 -0.46 6.30 17.04
C VAL A 189 -1.09 5.38 18.10
N ASN A 190 -2.23 4.77 17.79
CA ASN A 190 -2.97 3.92 18.74
C ASN A 190 -2.74 2.43 18.48
N CYS A 191 -2.51 2.02 17.23
CA CYS A 191 -2.25 0.63 16.85
C CYS A 191 -1.32 0.56 15.65
N ARG A 192 -0.38 -0.37 15.69
CA ARG A 192 0.49 -0.75 14.58
C ARG A 192 0.20 -2.19 14.20
N PRO A 193 -0.63 -2.45 13.21
CA PRO A 193 -1.03 -3.82 12.85
C PRO A 193 0.13 -4.76 12.53
N PHE A 194 1.27 -4.22 12.06
CA PHE A 194 2.48 -5.02 11.82
C PHE A 194 3.06 -5.67 13.06
N GLU A 195 2.83 -5.12 14.25
CA GLU A 195 3.26 -5.71 15.51
C GLU A 195 2.43 -6.96 15.87
N TRP A 196 1.26 -7.11 15.22
CA TRP A 196 0.28 -8.17 15.45
C TRP A 196 0.12 -9.14 14.26
N GLY A 197 1.02 -9.07 13.27
CA GLY A 197 1.07 -10.03 12.18
C GLY A 197 0.41 -9.58 10.87
N ALA A 198 -0.05 -8.34 10.76
CA ALA A 198 -0.45 -7.80 9.46
C ALA A 198 0.77 -7.65 8.52
N ASP A 199 0.54 -7.81 7.22
CA ASP A 199 1.56 -7.71 6.19
C ASP A 199 1.46 -6.41 5.41
N ILE A 200 0.25 -5.96 5.15
CA ILE A 200 -0.06 -4.72 4.43
C ILE A 200 -1.07 -3.93 5.26
N VAL A 201 -0.85 -2.62 5.35
CA VAL A 201 -1.79 -1.70 6.00
C VAL A 201 -2.29 -0.67 5.00
N THR A 202 -3.59 -0.42 5.02
CA THR A 202 -4.23 0.65 4.24
C THR A 202 -4.77 1.75 5.15
N HIS A 203 -4.85 2.96 4.62
CA HIS A 203 -5.40 4.10 5.31
C HIS A 203 -6.26 4.97 4.40
N SER A 204 -7.35 5.47 4.93
CA SER A 204 -7.92 6.72 4.47
C SER A 204 -7.24 7.87 5.22
N THR A 205 -6.24 8.50 4.59
CA THR A 205 -5.55 9.66 5.20
C THR A 205 -6.48 10.86 5.38
N THR A 206 -7.62 10.85 4.69
CA THR A 206 -8.74 11.81 4.81
C THR A 206 -9.22 12.02 6.25
N LYS A 207 -9.03 11.04 7.15
CA LYS A 207 -9.61 11.00 8.50
C LYS A 207 -8.64 11.59 9.51
N TYR A 208 -8.24 10.81 10.51
CA TYR A 208 -7.41 11.30 11.61
C TYR A 208 -5.99 11.69 11.23
N MET A 209 -5.47 11.18 10.10
CA MET A 209 -4.14 11.59 9.61
C MET A 209 -4.13 13.01 9.09
N ASP A 210 -5.14 13.43 8.30
CA ASP A 210 -5.31 14.83 7.90
C ASP A 210 -5.64 15.71 9.10
N GLY A 211 -6.55 15.26 9.98
CA GLY A 211 -6.89 15.90 11.22
C GLY A 211 -7.63 17.24 11.10
N HIS A 212 -7.77 17.79 9.90
CA HIS A 212 -8.34 19.10 9.62
C HIS A 212 -9.58 19.05 8.73
N ALA A 213 -9.96 17.88 8.23
CA ALA A 213 -11.11 17.66 7.34
C ALA A 213 -11.05 18.49 6.03
N ASN A 214 -9.85 18.70 5.48
CA ASN A 214 -9.63 19.54 4.32
C ASN A 214 -8.98 18.83 3.14
N ALA A 215 -8.48 17.59 3.32
CA ALA A 215 -7.84 16.83 2.26
C ALA A 215 -8.40 15.41 2.16
N VAL A 216 -8.55 14.90 0.93
CA VAL A 216 -8.90 13.52 0.65
C VAL A 216 -7.65 12.79 0.18
N GLY A 217 -7.38 11.63 0.77
CA GLY A 217 -6.24 10.83 0.38
C GLY A 217 -6.28 9.43 0.98
N GLY A 218 -5.35 8.61 0.55
CA GLY A 218 -5.12 7.28 1.11
C GLY A 218 -3.64 6.93 1.11
N ALA A 219 -3.31 5.88 1.83
CA ALA A 219 -1.96 5.32 1.84
C ALA A 219 -2.02 3.79 1.91
N ILE A 220 -1.00 3.16 1.35
CA ILE A 220 -0.73 1.73 1.49
C ILE A 220 0.67 1.61 2.07
N VAL A 221 0.83 0.78 3.09
CA VAL A 221 2.12 0.51 3.73
C VAL A 221 2.39 -0.99 3.70
N ASP A 222 3.60 -1.36 3.31
CA ASP A 222 4.06 -2.75 3.30
C ASP A 222 5.01 -2.97 4.49
N SER A 223 4.81 -4.06 5.23
CA SER A 223 5.71 -4.49 6.29
C SER A 223 7.07 -4.95 5.75
N GLY A 224 7.11 -5.45 4.51
CA GLY A 224 8.26 -6.12 3.91
C GLY A 224 8.58 -7.49 4.52
N ARG A 225 7.65 -8.07 5.29
CA ARG A 225 7.87 -9.34 6.04
C ARG A 225 7.27 -10.55 5.35
N PHE A 226 6.23 -10.37 4.55
CA PHE A 226 5.61 -11.49 3.83
C PHE A 226 6.57 -12.04 2.77
N ASP A 227 6.83 -13.35 2.81
CA ASP A 227 7.73 -13.99 1.86
C ASP A 227 6.99 -14.38 0.58
N TRP A 228 6.92 -13.44 -0.37
CA TRP A 228 6.30 -13.65 -1.67
C TRP A 228 6.94 -14.80 -2.46
N THR A 229 8.25 -15.06 -2.26
CA THR A 229 8.96 -16.11 -2.99
C THR A 229 8.66 -17.51 -2.45
N ALA A 230 8.39 -17.63 -1.17
CA ALA A 230 7.93 -18.89 -0.59
C ALA A 230 6.54 -19.32 -1.12
N HIS A 231 5.77 -18.35 -1.65
CA HIS A 231 4.43 -18.55 -2.19
C HIS A 231 4.31 -18.09 -3.65
N ALA A 232 5.38 -18.29 -4.43
CA ALA A 232 5.49 -17.81 -5.81
C ALA A 232 4.41 -18.37 -6.76
N ASP A 233 3.92 -19.56 -6.48
CA ASP A 233 2.81 -20.20 -7.18
C ASP A 233 1.50 -19.42 -7.07
N LYS A 234 1.29 -18.75 -5.93
CA LYS A 234 0.12 -17.89 -5.68
C LYS A 234 0.29 -16.48 -6.22
N PHE A 235 1.52 -16.00 -6.29
CA PHE A 235 1.83 -14.61 -6.66
C PHE A 235 2.80 -14.50 -7.84
N PRO A 236 2.51 -15.17 -8.98
CA PRO A 236 3.42 -15.16 -10.13
C PRO A 236 3.67 -13.74 -10.66
N GLY A 237 2.66 -12.84 -10.55
CA GLY A 237 2.81 -11.46 -11.00
C GLY A 237 3.83 -10.63 -10.23
N LEU A 238 4.31 -11.08 -9.07
CA LEU A 238 5.36 -10.42 -8.30
C LEU A 238 6.71 -11.14 -8.39
N THR A 239 6.69 -12.44 -8.71
CA THR A 239 7.84 -13.36 -8.56
C THR A 239 8.36 -13.91 -9.86
N THR A 240 7.71 -13.63 -10.99
CA THR A 240 8.19 -13.99 -12.33
C THR A 240 8.56 -12.75 -13.14
N PRO A 241 9.40 -12.87 -14.16
CA PRO A 241 9.73 -11.77 -15.07
C PRO A 241 8.48 -11.11 -15.64
N ASP A 242 8.42 -9.77 -15.57
CA ASP A 242 7.28 -8.98 -16.08
C ASP A 242 7.69 -8.27 -17.39
N ASP A 243 6.98 -8.56 -18.48
CA ASP A 243 7.23 -7.97 -19.80
C ASP A 243 7.07 -6.45 -19.82
N SER A 244 6.25 -5.88 -18.91
CA SER A 244 6.08 -4.43 -18.78
C SER A 244 7.28 -3.72 -18.14
N TYR A 245 8.22 -4.49 -17.58
CA TYR A 245 9.48 -4.05 -16.98
C TYR A 245 10.69 -4.72 -17.64
N HIS A 246 10.66 -4.85 -18.96
CA HIS A 246 11.77 -5.43 -19.76
C HIS A 246 12.17 -6.85 -19.33
N GLY A 247 11.21 -7.66 -18.85
CA GLY A 247 11.46 -9.02 -18.37
C GLY A 247 12.15 -9.08 -17.01
N SER A 248 12.16 -8.00 -16.26
CA SER A 248 12.72 -7.99 -14.91
C SER A 248 11.79 -8.68 -13.91
N ASP A 249 12.36 -9.49 -13.02
CA ASP A 249 11.70 -9.98 -11.81
C ASP A 249 11.62 -8.84 -10.80
N LEU A 250 10.41 -8.30 -10.60
CA LEU A 250 10.20 -7.13 -9.75
C LEU A 250 10.60 -7.38 -8.31
N HIS A 251 10.34 -8.58 -7.77
CA HIS A 251 10.72 -8.90 -6.41
C HIS A 251 12.25 -8.96 -6.25
N ARG A 252 12.96 -9.52 -7.22
CA ARG A 252 14.42 -9.63 -7.23
C ARG A 252 15.09 -8.28 -7.49
N ALA A 253 14.56 -7.51 -8.43
CA ALA A 253 15.09 -6.20 -8.79
C ALA A 253 14.98 -5.18 -7.66
N LEU A 254 13.96 -5.31 -6.79
CA LEU A 254 13.67 -4.37 -5.71
C LEU A 254 14.22 -4.82 -4.33
N ARG A 255 14.90 -5.97 -4.24
CA ARG A 255 15.58 -6.39 -3.00
C ARG A 255 16.80 -5.52 -2.70
N PRO A 256 17.14 -5.32 -1.40
CA PRO A 256 18.41 -4.71 -1.03
C PRO A 256 19.57 -5.52 -1.64
N GLY A 257 20.40 -4.88 -2.51
CA GLY A 257 21.49 -5.52 -3.22
C GLY A 257 21.19 -5.99 -4.64
N GLY A 258 19.96 -5.91 -5.13
CA GLY A 258 19.63 -6.03 -6.54
C GLY A 258 20.13 -4.80 -7.32
N GLY A 259 20.50 -4.97 -8.61
CA GLY A 259 21.19 -3.96 -9.42
C GLY A 259 20.47 -2.62 -9.63
N LEU A 260 19.22 -2.47 -9.17
CA LEU A 260 18.45 -1.22 -9.17
C LEU A 260 18.73 -0.35 -7.93
N HIS A 261 19.75 -0.71 -7.12
CA HIS A 261 20.14 -0.01 -5.91
C HIS A 261 21.50 0.65 -6.05
N HIS A 262 21.54 1.93 -6.37
CA HIS A 262 22.65 2.76 -6.02
C HIS A 262 22.21 4.06 -5.33
N GLN A 263 22.65 4.16 -4.08
CA GLN A 263 22.76 5.37 -3.24
C GLN A 263 21.49 6.12 -2.86
N GLY A 264 21.04 5.90 -1.63
CA GLY A 264 20.34 6.90 -0.85
C GLY A 264 18.88 6.60 -0.48
N HIS A 265 18.16 5.78 -1.20
CA HIS A 265 16.81 5.39 -0.80
C HIS A 265 16.72 3.87 -0.62
N ARG A 266 16.38 3.42 0.58
CA ARG A 266 16.08 2.02 0.85
C ARG A 266 14.89 1.60 -0.02
N PRO A 267 14.95 0.45 -0.70
CA PRO A 267 13.84 0.00 -1.52
C PRO A 267 12.72 -0.47 -0.63
N ALA A 268 11.71 0.23 -0.75
CA ALA A 268 10.57 0.10 0.07
C ALA A 268 9.33 -0.39 -0.69
N HIS A 269 9.42 -1.11 -1.81
CA HIS A 269 8.25 -1.30 -2.66
C HIS A 269 8.13 -2.66 -3.37
N ALA A 270 8.75 -3.72 -2.86
CA ALA A 270 8.72 -5.02 -3.54
C ALA A 270 7.29 -5.58 -3.75
N GLY A 271 6.36 -5.30 -2.84
CA GLY A 271 4.97 -5.76 -2.96
C GLY A 271 3.99 -4.77 -3.62
N LEU A 272 4.34 -3.47 -3.71
CA LEU A 272 3.37 -2.42 -4.06
C LEU A 272 3.67 -1.68 -5.37
N ARG A 273 4.78 -1.99 -6.06
CA ARG A 273 5.18 -1.30 -7.30
C ARG A 273 4.58 -1.88 -8.59
N ARG A 274 3.52 -2.65 -8.54
CA ARG A 274 2.68 -2.74 -9.72
C ARG A 274 1.87 -1.45 -9.83
N HIS A 275 2.46 -0.44 -10.46
CA HIS A 275 1.61 0.55 -11.08
C HIS A 275 0.77 -0.17 -12.14
N PRO A 276 -0.57 -0.12 -12.05
CA PRO A 276 -1.40 -0.73 -13.09
C PRO A 276 -0.89 -0.24 -14.44
N ARG A 277 -0.80 -1.14 -15.41
CA ARG A 277 -0.43 -0.80 -16.79
C ARG A 277 -1.30 0.37 -17.26
N PRO A 278 -0.87 1.23 -18.18
CA PRO A 278 -1.68 2.37 -18.62
C PRO A 278 -3.09 1.99 -19.03
N HIS A 279 -3.30 0.80 -19.59
CA HIS A 279 -4.61 0.26 -19.93
C HIS A 279 -5.37 -0.34 -18.72
N GLU A 280 -4.69 -0.73 -17.66
CA GLU A 280 -5.28 -1.19 -16.38
C GLU A 280 -5.67 -0.03 -15.47
N ARG A 281 -5.10 1.17 -15.70
CA ARG A 281 -5.46 2.41 -14.98
C ARG A 281 -6.78 3.02 -15.43
N LEU A 282 -7.20 2.78 -16.66
CA LEU A 282 -8.44 3.33 -17.20
C LEU A 282 -9.68 2.96 -16.36
N PRO A 283 -9.88 1.70 -15.92
CA PRO A 283 -10.98 1.35 -15.04
C PRO A 283 -10.88 2.02 -13.66
N ALA A 284 -9.69 2.03 -13.06
CA ALA A 284 -9.48 2.61 -11.73
C ALA A 284 -9.68 4.14 -11.74
N GLN A 285 -9.20 4.83 -12.77
CA GLN A 285 -9.44 6.27 -12.94
C GLN A 285 -10.90 6.60 -13.22
N ARG A 286 -11.62 5.75 -13.96
CA ARG A 286 -13.07 5.93 -14.20
C ARG A 286 -13.91 5.71 -12.95
N TRP A 287 -13.44 4.89 -12.00
CA TRP A 287 -14.18 4.56 -10.79
C TRP A 287 -13.80 5.42 -9.58
N ALA A 288 -12.60 5.99 -9.57
CA ALA A 288 -12.16 6.89 -8.50
C ALA A 288 -12.94 8.21 -8.48
N GLY A 289 -13.63 8.56 -9.58
CA GLY A 289 -14.47 9.76 -9.67
C GLY A 289 -13.72 11.08 -9.43
N ASP A 290 -12.44 10.99 -9.08
CA ASP A 290 -11.61 12.14 -8.80
C ASP A 290 -10.51 12.27 -9.85
N PRO A 291 -10.35 13.44 -10.44
CA PRO A 291 -9.05 13.80 -10.98
C PRO A 291 -8.06 13.61 -9.83
N ALA A 292 -6.92 12.99 -10.11
CA ALA A 292 -5.80 12.94 -9.15
C ALA A 292 -5.76 14.28 -8.42
N PRO A 293 -5.70 14.30 -7.07
CA PRO A 293 -5.75 15.54 -6.35
C PRO A 293 -4.77 16.47 -7.01
N ALA A 294 -5.29 17.48 -7.63
CA ALA A 294 -4.49 18.58 -8.05
C ALA A 294 -3.83 19.03 -6.76
N HIS A 295 -2.54 18.68 -6.65
CA HIS A 295 -1.61 19.40 -5.82
C HIS A 295 -1.67 19.19 -4.31
N GLY A 296 -0.73 18.40 -3.82
CA GLY A 296 0.08 18.72 -2.66
C GLY A 296 -0.53 19.51 -1.51
N GLN A 297 -1.73 19.17 -1.07
CA GLN A 297 -2.16 19.46 0.27
C GLN A 297 -2.01 18.16 1.08
N ALA A 298 -0.80 17.70 1.12
CA ALA A 298 -0.40 16.76 2.15
C ALA A 298 0.07 17.58 3.35
N LEU A 299 -0.49 17.28 4.49
CA LEU A 299 -0.18 17.64 5.87
C LEU A 299 1.04 18.54 6.11
#